data_d8a8294bc7fa3bfb93c2eb8cb278a7cd
#
_entry.id   d8a8294bc7fa3bfb93c2eb8cb278a7cd
#
_cell.length_a   1.000
_cell.length_b   1.000
_cell.length_c   1.000
_cell.angle_alpha   90.00
_cell.angle_beta   90.00
_cell.angle_gamma   90.00
#
_symmetry.space_group_name_H-M   'P 1'
#
loop_
_entity.id
_entity.type
_entity.pdbx_description
1 polymer ?
#
loop_
_entity_poly.entity_id
_entity_poly.type
_entity_poly.pdbx_seq_one_letter_code
_entity_poly.pdbx_strand_id
1 'polypeptide(L)'
;MTLILTLVALLFTPAPQAAPRFDMVVRGDFFAGFTGDAARLAKGMEVCERVLADNPRHAEALVWHGSGLAFQGGMALQKGDMKNGGELWSRGMAEMDAAVALEPDNVGVRIPRGALLLTATRNMPPAMANPLIEKAVGDYERTLAIQSASGDFATLDDHPKGELLFGLAEGYSRLGNGEKARMYFDRLIKDAPESGQAPKAQTWLSTGSLPKSTGLGCVGCHK
;
A
#
# COMPACT_ATOMS: atom_id res chain seq x y z
N MET A 1 34.66 6.23 64.15
CA MET A 1 34.81 6.31 62.69
C MET A 1 33.57 5.68 62.06
N THR A 2 32.57 6.47 61.72
CA THR A 2 31.26 6.00 61.20
C THR A 2 31.27 6.14 59.68
N LEU A 3 31.25 5.01 58.99
CA LEU A 3 31.24 4.94 57.51
C LEU A 3 29.80 5.18 57.05
N ILE A 4 29.56 6.32 56.36
CA ILE A 4 28.27 6.61 55.68
C ILE A 4 28.32 6.02 54.30
N LEU A 5 27.54 4.93 54.05
CA LEU A 5 27.34 4.34 52.72
C LEU A 5 26.28 5.16 52.01
N THR A 6 26.66 5.94 50.99
CA THR A 6 25.76 6.67 50.15
C THR A 6 25.26 5.74 49.06
N LEU A 7 23.97 5.35 49.12
CA LEU A 7 23.27 4.54 48.09
C LEU A 7 22.89 5.45 46.93
N VAL A 8 23.60 5.32 45.78
CA VAL A 8 23.23 6.01 44.54
C VAL A 8 22.15 5.20 43.86
N ALA A 9 20.90 5.65 43.93
CA ALA A 9 19.80 5.06 43.18
C ALA A 9 19.89 5.52 41.71
N LEU A 10 20.29 4.61 40.84
CA LEU A 10 20.20 4.80 39.37
C LEU A 10 18.72 4.80 38.96
N LEU A 11 18.20 5.98 38.66
CA LEU A 11 16.87 6.14 38.04
C LEU A 11 16.95 5.63 36.60
N PHE A 12 16.50 4.40 36.37
CA PHE A 12 16.22 3.88 35.04
C PHE A 12 14.99 4.64 34.48
N THR A 13 15.23 5.65 33.65
CA THR A 13 14.16 6.19 32.80
C THR A 13 13.96 5.20 31.65
N PRO A 14 12.74 4.63 31.47
CA PRO A 14 12.47 3.80 30.30
C PRO A 14 12.66 4.66 29.03
N ALA A 15 13.35 4.09 28.04
CA ALA A 15 13.51 4.75 26.75
C ALA A 15 12.12 5.03 26.16
N PRO A 16 11.90 6.21 25.54
CA PRO A 16 10.63 6.53 24.92
C PRO A 16 10.31 5.45 23.88
N GLN A 17 9.17 4.78 24.06
CA GLN A 17 8.68 3.78 23.13
C GLN A 17 8.39 4.49 21.81
N ALA A 18 9.01 4.05 20.71
CA ALA A 18 8.77 4.62 19.39
C ALA A 18 7.26 4.61 19.10
N ALA A 19 6.71 5.73 18.64
CA ALA A 19 5.31 5.80 18.27
C ALA A 19 5.02 4.72 17.20
N PRO A 20 3.86 4.04 17.28
CA PRO A 20 3.50 3.05 16.28
C PRO A 20 3.46 3.72 14.90
N ARG A 21 3.95 3.01 13.86
CA ARG A 21 3.87 3.48 12.48
C ARG A 21 2.41 3.81 12.16
N PHE A 22 2.19 4.89 11.42
CA PHE A 22 0.84 5.38 11.14
C PHE A 22 -0.02 4.34 10.38
N ASP A 23 0.58 3.62 9.44
CA ASP A 23 -0.11 2.55 8.72
C ASP A 23 -0.70 1.47 9.65
N MET A 24 0.00 1.15 10.74
CA MET A 24 -0.49 0.17 11.74
C MET A 24 -1.74 0.65 12.48
N VAL A 25 -1.94 1.97 12.56
CA VAL A 25 -3.12 2.56 13.21
C VAL A 25 -4.37 2.48 12.33
N VAL A 26 -4.23 2.71 11.02
CA VAL A 26 -5.37 2.90 10.11
C VAL A 26 -5.64 1.74 9.17
N ARG A 27 -4.63 0.97 8.76
CA ARG A 27 -4.75 -0.02 7.69
C ARG A 27 -5.84 -1.06 7.91
N GLY A 28 -6.05 -1.51 9.14
CA GLY A 28 -7.09 -2.50 9.46
C GLY A 28 -8.51 -1.98 9.20
N ASP A 29 -8.74 -0.68 9.41
CA ASP A 29 -10.01 -0.03 9.12
C ASP A 29 -10.19 0.19 7.61
N PHE A 30 -9.13 0.61 6.91
CA PHE A 30 -9.17 0.76 5.45
C PHE A 30 -9.37 -0.58 4.74
N PHE A 31 -8.69 -1.65 5.14
CA PHE A 31 -8.84 -2.96 4.52
C PHE A 31 -10.24 -3.53 4.72
N ALA A 32 -10.81 -3.44 5.92
CA ALA A 32 -12.20 -3.79 6.14
C ALA A 32 -13.15 -2.95 5.27
N GLY A 33 -12.88 -1.64 5.18
CA GLY A 33 -13.64 -0.72 4.34
C GLY A 33 -13.60 -1.07 2.85
N PHE A 34 -12.43 -1.34 2.32
CA PHE A 34 -12.26 -1.74 0.91
C PHE A 34 -12.89 -3.09 0.57
N THR A 35 -13.16 -3.92 1.58
CA THR A 35 -13.91 -5.18 1.43
C THR A 35 -15.41 -5.05 1.75
N GLY A 36 -15.92 -3.84 2.00
CA GLY A 36 -17.35 -3.54 2.09
C GLY A 36 -17.83 -3.02 3.44
N ASP A 37 -17.00 -2.96 4.48
CA ASP A 37 -17.36 -2.39 5.78
C ASP A 37 -17.24 -0.85 5.75
N ALA A 38 -18.31 -0.18 5.33
CA ALA A 38 -18.34 1.27 5.22
C ALA A 38 -18.11 1.99 6.57
N ALA A 39 -18.50 1.40 7.68
CA ALA A 39 -18.30 2.00 9.01
C ALA A 39 -16.81 1.99 9.41
N ARG A 40 -16.10 0.90 9.11
CA ARG A 40 -14.66 0.82 9.32
C ARG A 40 -13.91 1.79 8.42
N LEU A 41 -14.30 1.93 7.15
CA LEU A 41 -13.71 2.94 6.26
C LEU A 41 -13.88 4.35 6.83
N ALA A 42 -15.10 4.71 7.24
CA ALA A 42 -15.38 6.02 7.84
C ALA A 42 -14.51 6.28 9.07
N LYS A 43 -14.33 5.28 9.94
CA LYS A 43 -13.44 5.38 11.11
C LYS A 43 -11.97 5.61 10.71
N GLY A 44 -11.46 4.88 9.71
CA GLY A 44 -10.08 5.09 9.22
C GLY A 44 -9.89 6.48 8.62
N MET A 45 -10.89 6.97 7.85
CA MET A 45 -10.90 8.32 7.29
C MET A 45 -10.86 9.38 8.39
N GLU A 46 -11.70 9.27 9.42
CA GLU A 46 -11.72 10.20 10.55
C GLU A 46 -10.37 10.27 11.29
N VAL A 47 -9.65 9.14 11.43
CA VAL A 47 -8.30 9.15 12.00
C VAL A 47 -7.35 9.96 11.14
N CYS A 48 -7.38 9.77 9.82
CA CYS A 48 -6.56 10.56 8.90
C CYS A 48 -6.91 12.06 8.97
N GLU A 49 -8.20 12.41 8.97
CA GLU A 49 -8.68 13.80 9.04
C GLU A 49 -8.19 14.51 10.30
N ARG A 50 -8.23 13.84 11.46
CA ARG A 50 -7.69 14.43 12.71
C ARG A 50 -6.19 14.70 12.60
N VAL A 51 -5.42 13.76 12.07
CA VAL A 51 -3.97 13.94 11.88
C VAL A 51 -3.68 15.05 10.87
N LEU A 52 -4.47 15.15 9.80
CA LEU A 52 -4.31 16.20 8.79
C LEU A 52 -4.77 17.58 9.28
N ALA A 53 -5.68 17.65 10.24
CA ALA A 53 -6.05 18.91 10.89
C ALA A 53 -4.88 19.49 11.69
N ASP A 54 -4.11 18.64 12.37
CA ASP A 54 -2.94 19.05 13.14
C ASP A 54 -1.69 19.23 12.26
N ASN A 55 -1.52 18.38 11.26
CA ASN A 55 -0.41 18.40 10.31
C ASN A 55 -0.89 18.14 8.87
N PRO A 56 -1.27 19.17 8.10
CA PRO A 56 -1.76 19.02 6.72
C PRO A 56 -0.74 18.42 5.74
N ARG A 57 0.53 18.28 6.14
CA ARG A 57 1.62 17.70 5.36
C ARG A 57 2.06 16.33 5.87
N HIS A 58 1.25 15.63 6.65
CA HIS A 58 1.54 14.28 7.11
C HIS A 58 1.36 13.29 5.94
N ALA A 59 2.45 12.87 5.32
CA ALA A 59 2.44 12.13 4.06
C ALA A 59 1.66 10.79 4.16
N GLU A 60 1.87 10.01 5.22
CA GLU A 60 1.13 8.75 5.39
C GLU A 60 -0.38 8.99 5.60
N ALA A 61 -0.78 10.02 6.34
CA ALA A 61 -2.20 10.34 6.49
C ALA A 61 -2.83 10.78 5.15
N LEU A 62 -2.10 11.57 4.34
CA LEU A 62 -2.55 11.98 3.00
C LEU A 62 -2.74 10.77 2.08
N VAL A 63 -1.81 9.81 2.06
CA VAL A 63 -1.95 8.66 1.15
C VAL A 63 -3.11 7.76 1.55
N TRP A 64 -3.33 7.51 2.84
CA TRP A 64 -4.44 6.70 3.30
C TRP A 64 -5.78 7.41 3.11
N HIS A 65 -5.89 8.69 3.47
CA HIS A 65 -7.09 9.49 3.25
C HIS A 65 -7.43 9.59 1.76
N GLY A 66 -6.45 9.94 0.93
CA GLY A 66 -6.61 9.97 -0.52
C GLY A 66 -7.02 8.64 -1.12
N SER A 67 -6.50 7.52 -0.59
CA SER A 67 -6.93 6.17 -1.00
C SER A 67 -8.40 5.90 -0.66
N GLY A 68 -8.87 6.33 0.50
CA GLY A 68 -10.28 6.23 0.90
C GLY A 68 -11.19 7.06 0.01
N LEU A 69 -10.81 8.32 -0.28
CA LEU A 69 -11.56 9.19 -1.19
C LEU A 69 -11.65 8.59 -2.60
N ALA A 70 -10.54 8.11 -3.15
CA ALA A 70 -10.52 7.49 -4.47
C ALA A 70 -11.38 6.22 -4.52
N PHE A 71 -11.36 5.40 -3.48
CA PHE A 71 -12.24 4.24 -3.35
C PHE A 71 -13.73 4.65 -3.32
N GLN A 72 -14.10 5.60 -2.47
CA GLN A 72 -15.47 6.13 -2.40
C GLN A 72 -15.91 6.74 -3.74
N GLY A 73 -14.99 7.47 -4.41
CA GLY A 73 -15.20 8.01 -5.74
C GLY A 73 -15.50 6.93 -6.77
N GLY A 74 -14.70 5.86 -6.79
CA GLY A 74 -14.94 4.70 -7.66
C GLY A 74 -16.30 4.04 -7.41
N MET A 75 -16.70 3.89 -6.15
CA MET A 75 -18.01 3.34 -5.79
C MET A 75 -19.16 4.25 -6.22
N ALA A 76 -19.01 5.57 -6.12
CA ALA A 76 -20.02 6.54 -6.57
C ALA A 76 -20.16 6.50 -8.12
N LEU A 77 -19.04 6.47 -8.85
CA LEU A 77 -19.04 6.31 -10.30
C LEU A 77 -19.75 5.03 -10.76
N GLN A 78 -19.51 3.90 -10.09
CA GLN A 78 -20.20 2.65 -10.39
C GLN A 78 -21.71 2.72 -10.18
N LYS A 79 -22.18 3.58 -9.26
CA LYS A 79 -23.60 3.83 -9.01
C LYS A 79 -24.21 4.90 -9.95
N GLY A 80 -23.42 5.45 -10.87
CA GLY A 80 -23.83 6.50 -11.80
C GLY A 80 -23.76 7.92 -11.26
N ASP A 81 -23.27 8.14 -10.04
CA ASP A 81 -23.04 9.48 -9.50
C ASP A 81 -21.72 10.06 -10.04
N MET A 82 -21.77 10.51 -11.29
CA MET A 82 -20.59 10.97 -12.02
C MET A 82 -19.95 12.21 -11.40
N LYS A 83 -20.77 13.13 -10.87
CA LYS A 83 -20.27 14.38 -10.29
C LYS A 83 -19.51 14.13 -9.00
N ASN A 84 -20.17 13.59 -8.00
CA ASN A 84 -19.57 13.32 -6.69
C ASN A 84 -18.43 12.30 -6.81
N GLY A 85 -18.62 11.27 -7.63
CA GLY A 85 -17.58 10.26 -7.86
C GLY A 85 -16.33 10.85 -8.51
N GLY A 86 -16.48 11.75 -9.49
CA GLY A 86 -15.37 12.44 -10.13
C GLY A 86 -14.63 13.40 -9.19
N GLU A 87 -15.35 14.13 -8.34
CA GLU A 87 -14.76 15.04 -7.35
C GLU A 87 -13.95 14.27 -6.30
N LEU A 88 -14.52 13.21 -5.71
CA LEU A 88 -13.83 12.36 -4.73
C LEU A 88 -12.60 11.68 -5.32
N TRP A 89 -12.72 11.13 -6.55
CA TRP A 89 -11.61 10.52 -7.25
C TRP A 89 -10.46 11.51 -7.47
N SER A 90 -10.77 12.67 -8.02
CA SER A 90 -9.77 13.71 -8.32
C SER A 90 -9.06 14.20 -7.07
N ARG A 91 -9.81 14.42 -5.98
CA ARG A 91 -9.24 14.82 -4.70
C ARG A 91 -8.36 13.71 -4.12
N GLY A 92 -8.82 12.47 -4.13
CA GLY A 92 -8.06 11.34 -3.64
C GLY A 92 -6.74 11.16 -4.39
N MET A 93 -6.75 11.28 -5.72
CA MET A 93 -5.54 11.24 -6.53
C MET A 93 -4.57 12.37 -6.19
N ALA A 94 -5.07 13.60 -6.00
CA ALA A 94 -4.24 14.74 -5.66
C ALA A 94 -3.57 14.58 -4.28
N GLU A 95 -4.29 14.06 -3.27
CA GLU A 95 -3.74 13.81 -1.94
C GLU A 95 -2.66 12.72 -1.97
N MET A 96 -2.87 11.62 -2.70
CA MET A 96 -1.87 10.56 -2.86
C MET A 96 -0.62 11.06 -3.61
N ASP A 97 -0.79 11.89 -4.63
CA ASP A 97 0.33 12.48 -5.36
C ASP A 97 1.12 13.46 -4.48
N ALA A 98 0.42 14.28 -3.69
CA ALA A 98 1.04 15.17 -2.71
C ALA A 98 1.83 14.39 -1.64
N ALA A 99 1.29 13.27 -1.16
CA ALA A 99 1.97 12.41 -0.19
C ALA A 99 3.33 11.92 -0.71
N VAL A 100 3.37 11.39 -1.94
CA VAL A 100 4.63 10.94 -2.55
C VAL A 100 5.57 12.10 -2.86
N ALA A 101 5.06 13.28 -3.21
CA ALA A 101 5.89 14.47 -3.42
C ALA A 101 6.54 14.96 -2.11
N LEU A 102 5.85 14.81 -0.97
CA LEU A 102 6.36 15.17 0.35
C LEU A 102 7.45 14.20 0.83
N GLU A 103 7.24 12.91 0.64
CA GLU A 103 8.13 11.85 1.12
C GLU A 103 8.39 10.82 0.03
N PRO A 104 9.22 11.16 -0.99
CA PRO A 104 9.38 10.33 -2.19
C PRO A 104 10.04 8.97 -1.91
N ASP A 105 10.71 8.80 -0.80
CA ASP A 105 11.39 7.56 -0.42
C ASP A 105 10.72 6.81 0.75
N ASN A 106 9.54 7.28 1.18
CA ASN A 106 8.76 6.58 2.20
C ASN A 106 7.95 5.43 1.56
N VAL A 107 8.33 4.19 1.87
CA VAL A 107 7.62 2.98 1.41
C VAL A 107 6.19 2.91 1.96
N GLY A 108 5.93 3.47 3.16
CA GLY A 108 4.60 3.59 3.76
C GLY A 108 3.64 4.50 3.00
N VAL A 109 4.17 5.33 2.08
CA VAL A 109 3.39 6.17 1.17
C VAL A 109 3.23 5.52 -0.20
N ARG A 110 4.30 4.93 -0.75
CA ARG A 110 4.30 4.35 -2.09
C ARG A 110 3.47 3.08 -2.18
N ILE A 111 3.59 2.18 -1.21
CA ILE A 111 2.87 0.90 -1.22
C ILE A 111 1.34 1.10 -1.24
N PRO A 112 0.73 1.91 -0.36
CA PRO A 112 -0.72 2.13 -0.40
C PRO A 112 -1.19 2.74 -1.73
N ARG A 113 -0.47 3.74 -2.28
CA ARG A 113 -0.83 4.33 -3.58
C ARG A 113 -0.74 3.29 -4.70
N GLY A 114 0.35 2.56 -4.80
CA GLY A 114 0.53 1.52 -5.82
C GLY A 114 -0.55 0.44 -5.75
N ALA A 115 -0.87 -0.06 -4.56
CA ALA A 115 -1.89 -1.07 -4.34
C ALA A 115 -3.29 -0.59 -4.74
N LEU A 116 -3.66 0.64 -4.35
CA LEU A 116 -4.95 1.22 -4.75
C LEU A 116 -5.05 1.35 -6.27
N LEU A 117 -4.03 1.93 -6.91
CA LEU A 117 -4.04 2.18 -8.35
C LEU A 117 -4.14 0.89 -9.17
N LEU A 118 -3.40 -0.17 -8.82
CA LEU A 118 -3.52 -1.46 -9.47
C LEU A 118 -4.92 -2.05 -9.30
N THR A 119 -5.50 -1.94 -8.11
CA THR A 119 -6.83 -2.48 -7.83
C THR A 119 -7.91 -1.70 -8.55
N ALA A 120 -7.91 -0.37 -8.45
CA ALA A 120 -8.92 0.50 -9.04
C ALA A 120 -8.97 0.42 -10.57
N THR A 121 -7.82 0.14 -11.20
CA THR A 121 -7.73 0.09 -12.67
C THR A 121 -8.17 -1.24 -13.30
N ARG A 122 -8.51 -2.27 -12.51
CA ARG A 122 -8.82 -3.63 -13.04
C ARG A 122 -9.98 -3.65 -14.04
N ASN A 123 -10.96 -2.78 -13.87
CA ASN A 123 -12.14 -2.70 -14.72
C ASN A 123 -12.15 -1.45 -15.61
N MET A 124 -11.05 -0.71 -15.67
CA MET A 124 -10.94 0.48 -16.53
C MET A 124 -10.48 0.11 -17.93
N PRO A 125 -10.94 0.83 -18.96
CA PRO A 125 -10.38 0.71 -20.30
C PRO A 125 -8.87 1.00 -20.31
N PRO A 126 -8.07 0.30 -21.14
CA PRO A 126 -6.61 0.47 -21.13
C PRO A 126 -6.13 1.90 -21.27
N ALA A 127 -6.78 2.72 -22.09
CA ALA A 127 -6.41 4.12 -22.26
C ALA A 127 -6.50 4.95 -20.97
N MET A 128 -7.38 4.59 -20.05
CA MET A 128 -7.51 5.22 -18.74
C MET A 128 -6.65 4.52 -17.67
N ALA A 129 -6.52 3.21 -17.78
CA ALA A 129 -5.81 2.38 -16.80
C ALA A 129 -4.29 2.54 -16.90
N ASN A 130 -3.72 2.55 -18.11
CA ASN A 130 -2.28 2.45 -18.32
C ASN A 130 -1.49 3.54 -17.60
N PRO A 131 -1.84 4.84 -17.65
CA PRO A 131 -1.09 5.87 -16.92
C PRO A 131 -1.09 5.65 -15.40
N LEU A 132 -2.17 5.09 -14.85
CA LEU A 132 -2.29 4.79 -13.43
C LEU A 132 -1.49 3.53 -13.06
N ILE A 133 -1.47 2.53 -13.94
CA ILE A 133 -0.65 1.32 -13.76
C ILE A 133 0.83 1.66 -13.83
N GLU A 134 1.25 2.52 -14.77
CA GLU A 134 2.64 3.01 -14.86
C GLU A 134 3.07 3.71 -13.56
N LYS A 135 2.19 4.56 -13.00
CA LYS A 135 2.43 5.21 -11.70
C LYS A 135 2.57 4.17 -10.58
N ALA A 136 1.70 3.16 -10.53
CA ALA A 136 1.76 2.10 -9.53
C ALA A 136 3.04 1.25 -9.65
N VAL A 137 3.42 0.88 -10.87
CA VAL A 137 4.67 0.16 -11.14
C VAL A 137 5.87 0.98 -10.69
N GLY A 138 5.90 2.27 -10.99
CA GLY A 138 6.96 3.18 -10.53
C GLY A 138 7.06 3.26 -9.00
N ASP A 139 5.94 3.21 -8.29
CA ASP A 139 5.93 3.15 -6.82
C ASP A 139 6.54 1.85 -6.29
N TYR A 140 6.18 0.73 -6.89
CA TYR A 140 6.71 -0.56 -6.48
C TYR A 140 8.18 -0.75 -6.89
N GLU A 141 8.61 -0.27 -8.06
CA GLU A 141 10.02 -0.26 -8.44
C GLU A 141 10.87 0.56 -7.46
N ARG A 142 10.39 1.75 -7.10
CA ARG A 142 11.09 2.58 -6.11
C ARG A 142 11.14 1.91 -4.74
N THR A 143 10.02 1.32 -4.29
CA THR A 143 9.97 0.56 -3.04
C THR A 143 10.98 -0.58 -3.03
N LEU A 144 11.01 -1.38 -4.09
CA LEU A 144 11.96 -2.49 -4.23
C LEU A 144 13.42 -2.00 -4.23
N ALA A 145 13.70 -0.89 -4.91
CA ALA A 145 15.03 -0.29 -4.93
C ALA A 145 15.48 0.17 -3.54
N ILE A 146 14.61 0.87 -2.80
CA ILE A 146 14.89 1.35 -1.44
C ILE A 146 15.16 0.17 -0.51
N GLN A 147 14.26 -0.81 -0.46
CA GLN A 147 14.37 -1.97 0.43
C GLN A 147 15.55 -2.87 0.06
N SER A 148 15.92 -2.94 -1.23
CA SER A 148 17.10 -3.69 -1.66
C SER A 148 18.39 -2.99 -1.26
N ALA A 149 18.45 -1.67 -1.37
CA ALA A 149 19.62 -0.87 -1.02
C ALA A 149 19.89 -0.86 0.49
N SER A 150 18.84 -0.85 1.32
CA SER A 150 18.96 -0.94 2.78
C SER A 150 19.22 -2.37 3.29
N GLY A 151 19.00 -3.39 2.47
CA GLY A 151 19.03 -4.79 2.88
C GLY A 151 17.70 -5.29 3.49
N ASP A 152 16.72 -4.42 3.69
CA ASP A 152 15.44 -4.76 4.30
C ASP A 152 14.68 -5.81 3.49
N PHE A 153 14.72 -5.73 2.14
CA PHE A 153 14.05 -6.72 1.29
C PHE A 153 14.47 -8.16 1.60
N ALA A 154 15.75 -8.39 1.90
CA ALA A 154 16.24 -9.73 2.20
C ALA A 154 15.63 -10.31 3.49
N THR A 155 15.31 -9.44 4.45
CA THR A 155 14.81 -9.82 5.80
C THR A 155 13.28 -9.82 5.90
N LEU A 156 12.55 -9.33 4.88
CA LEU A 156 11.09 -9.41 4.87
C LEU A 156 10.62 -10.88 4.84
N ASP A 157 9.47 -11.12 5.45
CA ASP A 157 8.74 -12.37 5.31
C ASP A 157 8.21 -12.55 3.87
N ASP A 158 7.82 -13.77 3.53
CA ASP A 158 7.29 -14.11 2.19
C ASP A 158 6.06 -13.29 1.80
N HIS A 159 5.20 -12.94 2.77
CA HIS A 159 4.00 -12.18 2.47
C HIS A 159 4.30 -10.79 1.89
N PRO A 160 5.03 -9.88 2.56
CA PRO A 160 5.33 -8.56 1.98
C PRO A 160 6.23 -8.64 0.73
N LYS A 161 7.17 -9.60 0.65
CA LYS A 161 7.95 -9.85 -0.59
C LYS A 161 7.02 -10.21 -1.74
N GLY A 162 6.11 -11.15 -1.49
CA GLY A 162 5.17 -11.64 -2.49
C GLY A 162 4.21 -10.56 -3.00
N GLU A 163 3.68 -9.72 -2.11
CA GLU A 163 2.81 -8.60 -2.49
C GLU A 163 3.56 -7.59 -3.39
N LEU A 164 4.78 -7.21 -3.03
CA LEU A 164 5.59 -6.28 -3.82
C LEU A 164 5.93 -6.84 -5.20
N LEU A 165 6.44 -8.07 -5.25
CA LEU A 165 6.83 -8.71 -6.51
C LEU A 165 5.62 -9.03 -7.40
N PHE A 166 4.49 -9.44 -6.80
CA PHE A 166 3.26 -9.66 -7.53
C PHE A 166 2.69 -8.36 -8.11
N GLY A 167 2.71 -7.26 -7.35
CA GLY A 167 2.28 -5.96 -7.84
C GLY A 167 3.08 -5.50 -9.07
N LEU A 168 4.41 -5.68 -9.06
CA LEU A 168 5.27 -5.42 -10.21
C LEU A 168 4.91 -6.31 -11.39
N ALA A 169 4.78 -7.62 -11.17
CA ALA A 169 4.48 -8.58 -12.22
C ALA A 169 3.09 -8.34 -12.83
N GLU A 170 2.05 -8.13 -12.02
CA GLU A 170 0.69 -7.79 -12.47
C GLU A 170 0.70 -6.49 -13.29
N GLY A 171 1.35 -5.45 -12.77
CA GLY A 171 1.45 -4.16 -13.44
C GLY A 171 2.08 -4.28 -14.82
N TYR A 172 3.25 -4.91 -14.92
CA TYR A 172 3.92 -5.12 -16.21
C TYR A 172 3.14 -6.03 -17.17
N SER A 173 2.50 -7.08 -16.65
CA SER A 173 1.63 -7.93 -17.46
C SER A 173 0.48 -7.14 -18.10
N ARG A 174 -0.16 -6.26 -17.34
CA ARG A 174 -1.26 -5.42 -17.81
C ARG A 174 -0.81 -4.31 -18.77
N LEU A 175 0.44 -3.84 -18.65
CA LEU A 175 1.06 -2.91 -19.60
C LEU A 175 1.57 -3.62 -20.88
N GLY A 176 1.39 -4.92 -20.99
CA GLY A 176 1.86 -5.71 -22.16
C GLY A 176 3.36 -6.03 -22.15
N ASN A 177 4.08 -5.73 -21.07
CA ASN A 177 5.49 -6.09 -20.95
C ASN A 177 5.63 -7.49 -20.32
N GLY A 178 5.40 -8.52 -21.14
CA GLY A 178 5.44 -9.92 -20.72
C GLY A 178 6.81 -10.37 -20.21
N GLU A 179 7.90 -9.81 -20.72
CA GLU A 179 9.26 -10.11 -20.28
C GLU A 179 9.49 -9.70 -18.82
N LYS A 180 9.23 -8.44 -18.49
CA LYS A 180 9.33 -7.95 -17.11
C LYS A 180 8.32 -8.64 -16.18
N ALA A 181 7.10 -8.90 -16.64
CA ALA A 181 6.12 -9.65 -15.87
C ALA A 181 6.65 -11.03 -15.48
N ARG A 182 7.20 -11.78 -16.46
CA ARG A 182 7.81 -13.10 -16.21
C ARG A 182 8.96 -13.00 -15.20
N MET A 183 9.86 -12.07 -15.39
CA MET A 183 11.00 -11.86 -14.49
C MET A 183 10.56 -11.68 -13.03
N TYR A 184 9.51 -10.86 -12.78
CA TYR A 184 9.02 -10.65 -11.43
C TYR A 184 8.20 -11.80 -10.87
N PHE A 185 7.44 -12.55 -11.72
CA PHE A 185 6.78 -13.78 -11.27
C PHE A 185 7.78 -14.89 -10.93
N ASP A 186 8.83 -15.09 -11.73
CA ASP A 186 9.90 -16.06 -11.43
C ASP A 186 10.61 -15.68 -10.14
N ARG A 187 10.88 -14.37 -9.95
CA ARG A 187 11.48 -13.86 -8.72
C ARG A 187 10.57 -14.07 -7.50
N LEU A 188 9.25 -13.89 -7.65
CA LEU A 188 8.29 -14.14 -6.57
C LEU A 188 8.34 -15.60 -6.11
N ILE A 189 8.31 -16.54 -7.06
CA ILE A 189 8.38 -17.98 -6.73
C ILE A 189 9.69 -18.33 -6.02
N LYS A 190 10.80 -17.66 -6.40
CA LYS A 190 12.11 -17.90 -5.81
C LYS A 190 12.25 -17.27 -4.42
N ASP A 191 11.87 -15.99 -4.27
CA ASP A 191 12.19 -15.17 -3.10
C ASP A 191 11.08 -15.19 -2.04
N ALA A 192 9.86 -15.65 -2.40
CA ALA A 192 8.67 -15.70 -1.55
C ALA A 192 7.75 -16.89 -1.88
N PRO A 193 8.26 -18.15 -1.83
CA PRO A 193 7.49 -19.34 -2.25
C PRO A 193 6.25 -19.59 -1.37
N GLU A 194 6.26 -19.18 -0.12
CA GLU A 194 5.15 -19.36 0.82
C GLU A 194 4.15 -18.17 0.78
N SER A 195 4.37 -17.21 -0.12
CA SER A 195 3.43 -16.11 -0.31
C SER A 195 2.07 -16.59 -0.84
N GLY A 196 0.98 -16.02 -0.36
CA GLY A 196 -0.37 -16.24 -0.91
C GLY A 196 -0.51 -15.83 -2.39
N GLN A 197 0.49 -15.12 -2.96
CA GLN A 197 0.53 -14.76 -4.37
C GLN A 197 1.25 -15.82 -5.24
N ALA A 198 2.01 -16.74 -4.64
CA ALA A 198 2.77 -17.75 -5.38
C ALA A 198 1.90 -18.64 -6.32
N PRO A 199 0.71 -19.13 -5.92
CA PRO A 199 -0.15 -19.89 -6.83
C PRO A 199 -0.62 -19.09 -8.06
N LYS A 200 -0.86 -17.79 -7.91
CA LYS A 200 -1.24 -16.91 -9.03
C LYS A 200 -0.06 -16.67 -9.97
N ALA A 201 1.14 -16.50 -9.42
CA ALA A 201 2.37 -16.39 -10.19
C ALA A 201 2.62 -17.67 -11.04
N GLN A 202 2.48 -18.85 -10.43
CA GLN A 202 2.59 -20.15 -11.14
C GLN A 202 1.55 -20.26 -12.26
N THR A 203 0.31 -19.84 -12.01
CA THR A 203 -0.73 -19.82 -13.04
C THR A 203 -0.32 -18.94 -14.21
N TRP A 204 0.16 -17.72 -13.94
CA TRP A 204 0.59 -16.84 -15.02
C TRP A 204 1.80 -17.39 -15.79
N LEU A 205 2.78 -17.94 -15.09
CA LEU A 205 3.98 -18.52 -15.72
C LEU A 205 3.64 -19.69 -16.67
N SER A 206 2.57 -20.43 -16.36
CA SER A 206 2.12 -21.57 -17.17
C SER A 206 1.15 -21.19 -18.30
N THR A 207 0.32 -20.16 -18.11
CA THR A 207 -0.77 -19.81 -19.04
C THR A 207 -0.57 -18.47 -19.77
N GLY A 208 0.36 -17.64 -19.32
CA GLY A 208 0.55 -16.27 -19.81
C GLY A 208 -0.54 -15.28 -19.34
N SER A 209 -1.44 -15.70 -18.44
CA SER A 209 -2.54 -14.84 -17.95
C SER A 209 -2.83 -15.05 -16.47
N LEU A 210 -3.29 -13.99 -15.80
CA LEU A 210 -3.82 -14.11 -14.44
C LEU A 210 -5.27 -14.62 -14.49
N PRO A 211 -5.69 -15.43 -13.50
CA PRO A 211 -7.09 -15.79 -13.37
C PRO A 211 -7.94 -14.53 -13.19
N LYS A 212 -9.12 -14.51 -13.82
CA LYS A 212 -10.04 -13.38 -13.63
C LYS A 212 -10.38 -13.26 -12.15
N SER A 213 -10.02 -12.13 -11.55
CA SER A 213 -10.39 -11.82 -10.18
C SER A 213 -11.88 -11.53 -10.12
N THR A 214 -12.65 -12.32 -9.37
CA THR A 214 -14.09 -12.12 -9.17
C THR A 214 -14.41 -11.20 -7.99
N GLY A 215 -13.41 -10.58 -7.37
CA GLY A 215 -13.56 -9.67 -6.23
C GLY A 215 -12.49 -8.60 -6.18
N LEU A 216 -12.62 -7.68 -5.23
CA LEU A 216 -11.54 -6.80 -4.82
C LEU A 216 -10.39 -7.72 -4.38
N GLY A 217 -9.39 -7.87 -5.24
CA GLY A 217 -8.22 -8.68 -4.92
C GLY A 217 -7.62 -8.20 -3.60
N CYS A 218 -7.02 -9.11 -2.88
CA CYS A 218 -6.45 -8.85 -1.56
C CYS A 218 -5.78 -7.49 -1.46
N VAL A 219 -6.48 -6.51 -0.90
CA VAL A 219 -5.88 -5.29 -0.39
C VAL A 219 -5.47 -5.64 1.03
N GLY A 220 -4.35 -6.38 1.12
CA GLY A 220 -3.70 -6.68 2.38
C GLY A 220 -4.38 -7.75 3.24
N CYS A 221 -4.03 -9.01 3.05
CA CYS A 221 -4.13 -10.02 4.11
C CYS A 221 -3.04 -9.75 5.14
N HIS A 222 -3.35 -8.95 6.14
CA HIS A 222 -2.58 -8.94 7.38
C HIS A 222 -3.49 -9.50 8.48
N LYS A 223 -3.28 -10.76 8.82
CA LYS A 223 -3.67 -11.29 10.12
C LYS A 223 -2.64 -10.90 11.16
#